data_b19fbe5c1a2e98b1ffdf9a920277ee2d
#
_entry.id   b19fbe5c1a2e98b1ffdf9a920277ee2d
#
_cell.length_a   1.000
_cell.length_b   1.000
_cell.length_c   1.000
_cell.angle_alpha   90.00
_cell.angle_beta   90.00
_cell.angle_gamma   90.00
#
_symmetry.space_group_name_H-M   'P 1'
#
loop_
_entity.id
_entity.type
_entity.pdbx_description
1 polymer ?
#
loop_
_entity_poly.entity_id
_entity_poly.type
_entity_poly.pdbx_seq_one_letter_code
_entity_poly.pdbx_strand_id
1 'polypeptide(L)'
;AMLDRITTQQKNDCFQTKGTLSAICTVTNISEHLPAPMTMEEFQARLLDEMLPSGAPRLTLSAAQEAEVCRLRDEKYHSWEWTWGTTPTFAYEKHGLFGGAPITVSYRARKGIVSDAQILSPILDASAAQALLNGARLDPDGFGAICRVLAPERPDELMDWLM
;
A
#
# COMPACT_ATOMS: atom_id res chain seq x y z
N ALA A 1 15.54 -4.09 8.91
CA ALA A 1 15.53 -3.40 7.61
C ALA A 1 14.11 -2.91 7.25
N MET A 2 13.98 -2.06 6.22
CA MET A 2 12.67 -1.52 5.78
C MET A 2 11.69 -2.64 5.40
N LEU A 3 12.17 -3.66 4.68
CA LEU A 3 11.38 -4.83 4.30
C LEU A 3 10.86 -5.63 5.50
N ASP A 4 11.65 -5.79 6.56
CA ASP A 4 11.21 -6.48 7.77
C ASP A 4 10.05 -5.76 8.46
N ARG A 5 10.02 -4.42 8.42
CA ARG A 5 8.90 -3.64 8.96
C ARG A 5 7.62 -3.85 8.15
N ILE A 6 7.72 -3.85 6.82
CA ILE A 6 6.59 -4.07 5.91
C ILE A 6 6.05 -5.50 6.07
N THR A 7 6.92 -6.50 6.09
CA THR A 7 6.51 -7.90 6.25
C THR A 7 6.01 -8.24 7.65
N THR A 8 6.47 -7.52 8.69
CA THR A 8 5.98 -7.68 10.06
C THR A 8 4.58 -7.09 10.23
N GLN A 9 4.26 -5.99 9.54
CA GLN A 9 2.91 -5.43 9.51
C GLN A 9 1.89 -6.36 8.82
N GLN A 10 2.32 -7.13 7.82
CA GLN A 10 1.46 -8.11 7.14
C GLN A 10 1.14 -9.36 7.97
N LYS A 11 1.77 -9.56 9.12
CA LYS A 11 1.47 -10.69 10.03
C LYS A 11 0.16 -10.55 10.82
N ASN A 12 -0.52 -9.43 10.70
CA ASN A 12 -1.83 -9.28 11.29
C ASN A 12 -2.86 -9.94 10.38
N ASP A 13 -3.60 -10.93 10.90
CA ASP A 13 -4.70 -11.65 10.23
C ASP A 13 -5.91 -10.74 9.89
N CYS A 14 -5.63 -9.47 9.60
CA CYS A 14 -6.66 -8.46 9.35
C CYS A 14 -7.34 -8.60 7.98
N PHE A 15 -6.68 -9.29 7.03
CA PHE A 15 -7.18 -9.41 5.66
C PHE A 15 -7.65 -10.83 5.35
N GLN A 16 -8.92 -10.96 5.01
CA GLN A 16 -9.48 -12.20 4.47
C GLN A 16 -9.58 -12.09 2.96
N THR A 17 -8.66 -12.72 2.26
CA THR A 17 -8.64 -12.77 0.79
C THR A 17 -8.61 -14.21 0.30
N LYS A 18 -9.02 -14.43 -0.96
CA LYS A 18 -8.89 -15.73 -1.64
C LYS A 18 -7.50 -15.96 -2.23
N GLY A 19 -6.54 -15.08 -1.95
CA GLY A 19 -5.18 -15.18 -2.47
C GLY A 19 -4.42 -16.36 -1.87
N THR A 20 -3.50 -16.93 -2.64
CA THR A 20 -2.53 -17.92 -2.14
C THR A 20 -1.54 -17.21 -1.23
N LEU A 21 -1.34 -17.75 -0.02
CA LEU A 21 -0.32 -17.22 0.89
C LEU A 21 1.07 -17.38 0.24
N SER A 22 1.83 -16.30 0.19
CA SER A 22 3.23 -16.35 -0.22
C SER A 22 4.05 -17.12 0.81
N ALA A 23 5.01 -17.92 0.34
CA ALA A 23 5.96 -18.58 1.24
C ALA A 23 6.76 -17.51 2.00
N ILE A 24 6.82 -17.67 3.33
CA ILE A 24 7.64 -16.80 4.17
C ILE A 24 9.10 -17.19 3.94
N CYS A 25 9.88 -16.29 3.36
CA CYS A 25 11.30 -16.47 3.12
C CYS A 25 12.09 -15.46 3.96
N THR A 26 13.23 -15.90 4.48
CA THR A 26 14.21 -14.98 5.07
C THR A 26 14.83 -14.15 3.94
N VAL A 27 14.83 -12.84 4.08
CA VAL A 27 15.43 -11.91 3.13
C VAL A 27 16.70 -11.31 3.70
N THR A 28 17.65 -10.97 2.84
CA THR A 28 18.90 -10.29 3.20
C THR A 28 19.18 -9.18 2.20
N ASN A 29 20.08 -8.27 2.54
CA ASN A 29 20.53 -7.25 1.62
C ASN A 29 21.66 -7.81 0.73
N ILE A 30 21.58 -7.62 -0.56
CA ILE A 30 22.65 -8.04 -1.50
C ILE A 30 23.98 -7.43 -1.08
N SER A 31 23.99 -6.19 -0.59
CA SER A 31 25.20 -5.49 -0.16
C SER A 31 26.01 -6.22 0.94
N GLU A 32 25.34 -7.05 1.77
CA GLU A 32 25.98 -7.82 2.82
C GLU A 32 26.79 -9.03 2.28
N HIS A 33 26.52 -9.41 1.04
CA HIS A 33 27.15 -10.55 0.37
C HIS A 33 28.10 -10.15 -0.76
N LEU A 34 28.29 -8.84 -0.98
CA LEU A 34 29.24 -8.36 -1.96
C LEU A 34 30.65 -8.39 -1.41
N PRO A 35 31.68 -8.73 -2.22
CA PRO A 35 33.09 -8.76 -1.80
C PRO A 35 33.64 -7.37 -1.48
N ALA A 36 33.02 -6.31 -2.01
CA ALA A 36 33.34 -4.91 -1.73
C ALA A 36 32.06 -4.05 -1.79
N PRO A 37 32.01 -2.90 -1.08
CA PRO A 37 30.92 -1.96 -1.21
C PRO A 37 30.75 -1.52 -2.67
N MET A 38 29.48 -1.37 -3.10
CA MET A 38 29.12 -1.01 -4.45
C MET A 38 27.92 -0.05 -4.42
N THR A 39 27.94 0.98 -5.27
CA THR A 39 26.78 1.86 -5.43
C THR A 39 25.67 1.16 -6.24
N MET A 40 24.46 1.70 -6.23
CA MET A 40 23.37 1.16 -7.03
C MET A 40 23.66 1.30 -8.53
N GLU A 41 24.29 2.39 -8.95
CA GLU A 41 24.69 2.64 -10.33
C GLU A 41 25.73 1.61 -10.83
N GLU A 42 26.73 1.32 -10.00
CA GLU A 42 27.75 0.29 -10.29
C GLU A 42 27.13 -1.10 -10.35
N PHE A 43 26.23 -1.43 -9.42
CA PHE A 43 25.51 -2.70 -9.42
C PHE A 43 24.67 -2.85 -10.70
N GLN A 44 23.92 -1.81 -11.06
CA GLN A 44 23.10 -1.81 -12.27
C GLN A 44 23.94 -1.94 -13.54
N ALA A 45 25.07 -1.25 -13.63
CA ALA A 45 25.98 -1.35 -14.77
C ALA A 45 26.52 -2.77 -14.92
N ARG A 46 27.01 -3.38 -13.84
CA ARG A 46 27.50 -4.78 -13.86
C ARG A 46 26.40 -5.78 -14.21
N LEU A 47 25.21 -5.61 -13.65
CA LEU A 47 24.09 -6.47 -13.98
C LEU A 47 23.73 -6.41 -15.46
N LEU A 48 23.72 -5.21 -16.05
CA LEU A 48 23.49 -5.04 -17.48
C LEU A 48 24.60 -5.68 -18.34
N ASP A 49 25.86 -5.55 -17.95
CA ASP A 49 27.00 -6.13 -18.66
C ASP A 49 26.95 -7.67 -18.62
N GLU A 50 26.49 -8.26 -17.52
CA GLU A 50 26.33 -9.72 -17.39
C GLU A 50 25.11 -10.27 -18.15
N MET A 51 24.01 -9.51 -18.14
CA MET A 51 22.73 -9.97 -18.71
C MET A 51 22.60 -9.71 -20.20
N LEU A 52 23.30 -8.72 -20.75
CA LEU A 52 23.19 -8.33 -22.15
C LEU A 52 24.39 -8.83 -22.97
N PRO A 53 24.17 -9.29 -24.19
CA PRO A 53 25.26 -9.61 -25.10
C PRO A 53 26.16 -8.39 -25.33
N SER A 54 27.46 -8.62 -25.50
CA SER A 54 28.39 -7.55 -25.86
C SER A 54 27.92 -6.82 -27.13
N GLY A 55 27.79 -5.49 -27.04
CA GLY A 55 27.29 -4.66 -28.14
C GLY A 55 25.79 -4.66 -28.32
N ALA A 56 25.00 -5.14 -27.31
CA ALA A 56 23.56 -5.04 -27.36
C ALA A 56 23.10 -3.58 -27.59
N PRO A 57 22.19 -3.34 -28.55
CA PRO A 57 21.73 -1.99 -28.84
C PRO A 57 20.99 -1.38 -27.64
N ARG A 58 21.35 -0.17 -27.28
CA ARG A 58 20.60 0.63 -26.29
C ARG A 58 19.57 1.46 -27.03
N LEU A 59 18.30 1.30 -26.63
CA LEU A 59 17.22 2.14 -27.13
C LEU A 59 17.16 3.42 -26.29
N THR A 60 17.21 4.55 -26.94
CA THR A 60 16.92 5.85 -26.32
C THR A 60 15.59 6.35 -26.85
N LEU A 61 14.69 6.72 -25.95
CA LEU A 61 13.40 7.26 -26.35
C LEU A 61 13.59 8.65 -26.99
N SER A 62 12.83 8.94 -28.04
CA SER A 62 12.73 10.29 -28.58
C SER A 62 11.85 11.17 -27.65
N ALA A 63 11.99 12.49 -27.75
CA ALA A 63 11.17 13.43 -26.98
C ALA A 63 9.65 13.20 -27.16
N ALA A 64 9.20 12.79 -28.35
CA ALA A 64 7.81 12.45 -28.60
C ALA A 64 7.37 11.17 -27.86
N GLN A 65 8.23 10.16 -27.79
CA GLN A 65 7.97 8.93 -27.03
C GLN A 65 7.97 9.19 -25.51
N GLU A 66 8.88 10.04 -25.03
CA GLU A 66 8.90 10.47 -23.63
C GLU A 66 7.62 11.22 -23.25
N ALA A 67 7.16 12.13 -24.11
CA ALA A 67 5.89 12.84 -23.91
C ALA A 67 4.70 11.86 -23.86
N GLU A 68 4.68 10.83 -24.72
CA GLU A 68 3.64 9.81 -24.71
C GLU A 68 3.70 8.94 -23.44
N VAL A 69 4.89 8.58 -22.97
CA VAL A 69 5.06 7.89 -21.66
C VAL A 69 4.50 8.74 -20.51
N CYS A 70 4.83 10.04 -20.50
CA CYS A 70 4.28 10.96 -19.49
C CYS A 70 2.76 11.05 -19.56
N ARG A 71 2.19 11.15 -20.77
CA ARG A 71 0.74 11.18 -20.99
C ARG A 71 0.08 9.90 -20.44
N LEU A 72 0.61 8.71 -20.77
CA LEU A 72 0.10 7.43 -20.28
C LEU A 72 0.22 7.31 -18.76
N ARG A 73 1.33 7.79 -18.19
CA ARG A 73 1.50 7.85 -16.74
C ARG A 73 0.36 8.65 -16.10
N ASP A 74 0.11 9.87 -16.59
CA ASP A 74 -0.82 10.79 -15.95
C ASP A 74 -2.29 10.40 -16.19
N GLU A 75 -2.64 9.95 -17.39
CA GLU A 75 -4.00 9.57 -17.74
C GLU A 75 -4.41 8.20 -17.19
N LYS A 76 -3.48 7.26 -17.03
CA LYS A 76 -3.78 5.89 -16.65
C LYS A 76 -3.15 5.50 -15.31
N TYR A 77 -1.82 5.48 -15.25
CA TYR A 77 -1.12 4.82 -14.15
C TYR A 77 -1.14 5.60 -12.84
N HIS A 78 -1.30 6.94 -12.89
CA HIS A 78 -1.53 7.78 -11.73
C HIS A 78 -3.01 7.92 -11.35
N SER A 79 -3.93 7.37 -12.17
CA SER A 79 -5.35 7.47 -11.84
C SER A 79 -5.68 6.63 -10.60
N TRP A 80 -6.67 7.10 -9.84
CA TRP A 80 -7.18 6.34 -8.69
C TRP A 80 -7.73 4.97 -9.14
N GLU A 81 -8.41 4.92 -10.28
CA GLU A 81 -8.96 3.70 -10.86
C GLU A 81 -7.91 2.63 -11.08
N TRP A 82 -6.72 3.02 -11.54
CA TRP A 82 -5.61 2.09 -11.74
C TRP A 82 -4.97 1.67 -10.41
N THR A 83 -4.68 2.64 -9.54
CA THR A 83 -3.90 2.42 -8.32
C THR A 83 -4.70 1.69 -7.24
N TRP A 84 -5.96 2.06 -7.05
CA TRP A 84 -6.82 1.57 -5.98
C TRP A 84 -8.08 0.85 -6.49
N GLY A 85 -8.68 1.35 -7.57
CA GLY A 85 -9.93 0.81 -8.12
C GLY A 85 -9.81 -0.60 -8.70
N THR A 86 -8.59 -1.09 -9.00
CA THR A 86 -8.33 -2.48 -9.41
C THR A 86 -8.11 -3.44 -8.23
N THR A 87 -8.15 -2.94 -6.98
CA THR A 87 -7.97 -3.75 -5.78
C THR A 87 -8.97 -4.92 -5.75
N PRO A 88 -8.50 -6.17 -5.55
CA PRO A 88 -9.40 -7.32 -5.39
C PRO A 88 -10.38 -7.13 -4.24
N THR A 89 -11.53 -7.80 -4.31
CA THR A 89 -12.47 -7.79 -3.18
C THR A 89 -11.86 -8.50 -1.98
N PHE A 90 -11.88 -7.85 -0.83
CA PHE A 90 -11.43 -8.40 0.44
C PHE A 90 -12.31 -7.97 1.60
N ALA A 91 -12.21 -8.67 2.71
CA ALA A 91 -12.71 -8.25 4.02
C ALA A 91 -11.52 -7.89 4.92
N TYR A 92 -11.71 -6.85 5.69
CA TYR A 92 -10.74 -6.35 6.67
C TYR A 92 -11.37 -6.42 8.05
N GLU A 93 -10.61 -6.87 9.03
CA GLU A 93 -11.01 -6.88 10.44
C GLU A 93 -9.77 -6.71 11.32
N LYS A 94 -9.82 -5.79 12.28
CA LYS A 94 -8.73 -5.50 13.20
C LYS A 94 -9.27 -5.18 14.59
N HIS A 95 -8.62 -5.75 15.62
CA HIS A 95 -8.97 -5.57 17.01
C HIS A 95 -7.77 -5.07 17.82
N GLY A 96 -7.99 -4.22 18.82
CA GLY A 96 -6.94 -3.78 19.73
C GLY A 96 -7.31 -2.57 20.57
N LEU A 97 -6.37 -1.64 20.75
CA LEU A 97 -6.54 -0.43 21.55
C LEU A 97 -6.27 0.82 20.73
N PHE A 98 -7.23 1.74 20.71
CA PHE A 98 -7.11 3.08 20.16
C PHE A 98 -7.29 4.10 21.28
N GLY A 99 -6.32 5.00 21.46
CA GLY A 99 -6.36 5.96 22.57
C GLY A 99 -6.48 5.32 23.96
N GLY A 100 -6.01 4.08 24.12
CA GLY A 100 -6.13 3.31 25.37
C GLY A 100 -7.48 2.62 25.58
N ALA A 101 -8.46 2.80 24.68
CA ALA A 101 -9.77 2.15 24.73
C ALA A 101 -9.85 1.02 23.68
N PRO A 102 -10.65 -0.04 23.92
CA PRO A 102 -10.84 -1.09 22.94
C PRO A 102 -11.43 -0.56 21.64
N ILE A 103 -10.92 -1.04 20.52
CA ILE A 103 -11.42 -0.76 19.18
C ILE A 103 -11.54 -2.05 18.38
N THR A 104 -12.60 -2.14 17.61
CA THR A 104 -12.75 -3.12 16.51
C THR A 104 -13.11 -2.35 15.25
N VAL A 105 -12.38 -2.59 14.19
CA VAL A 105 -12.66 -2.05 12.86
C VAL A 105 -12.91 -3.20 11.92
N SER A 106 -14.02 -3.16 11.18
CA SER A 106 -14.27 -4.11 10.10
C SER A 106 -14.92 -3.42 8.90
N TYR A 107 -14.57 -3.86 7.70
CA TYR A 107 -15.20 -3.42 6.46
C TYR A 107 -14.93 -4.41 5.33
N ARG A 108 -15.65 -4.26 4.24
CA ARG A 108 -15.36 -4.88 2.95
C ARG A 108 -14.92 -3.81 1.97
N ALA A 109 -14.04 -4.20 1.06
CA ALA A 109 -13.67 -3.35 -0.06
C ALA A 109 -13.88 -4.10 -1.37
N ARG A 110 -14.46 -3.41 -2.35
CA ARG A 110 -14.62 -3.91 -3.71
C ARG A 110 -14.33 -2.80 -4.70
N LYS A 111 -13.40 -3.05 -5.61
CA LYS A 111 -12.95 -2.04 -6.58
C LYS A 111 -12.54 -0.74 -5.90
N GLY A 112 -11.83 -0.83 -4.78
CA GLY A 112 -11.36 0.31 -4.00
C GLY A 112 -12.46 1.12 -3.29
N ILE A 113 -13.69 0.61 -3.21
CA ILE A 113 -14.80 1.25 -2.48
C ILE A 113 -15.14 0.42 -1.26
N VAL A 114 -15.25 1.09 -0.13
CA VAL A 114 -15.58 0.50 1.17
C VAL A 114 -17.09 0.26 1.30
N SER A 115 -17.46 -0.87 1.87
CA SER A 115 -18.82 -1.23 2.24
C SER A 115 -18.84 -2.01 3.56
N ASP A 116 -20.01 -2.12 4.16
CA ASP A 116 -20.25 -2.85 5.43
C ASP A 116 -19.30 -2.42 6.55
N ALA A 117 -18.90 -1.14 6.55
CA ALA A 117 -17.97 -0.60 7.53
C ALA A 117 -18.59 -0.50 8.92
N GLN A 118 -17.83 -0.95 9.92
CA GLN A 118 -18.17 -0.82 11.34
C GLN A 118 -16.93 -0.43 12.14
N ILE A 119 -17.09 0.51 13.05
CA ILE A 119 -16.11 0.82 14.08
C ILE A 119 -16.83 0.70 15.43
N LEU A 120 -16.33 -0.16 16.29
CA LEU A 120 -16.82 -0.34 17.64
C LEU A 120 -15.75 0.18 18.61
N SER A 121 -16.03 1.28 19.28
CA SER A 121 -15.15 1.87 20.29
C SER A 121 -15.98 2.76 21.22
N PRO A 122 -15.70 2.76 22.53
CA PRO A 122 -16.41 3.63 23.47
C PRO A 122 -16.08 5.12 23.32
N ILE A 123 -15.03 5.45 22.57
CA ILE A 123 -14.53 6.83 22.39
C ILE A 123 -14.76 7.39 20.98
N LEU A 124 -15.36 6.62 20.08
CA LEU A 124 -15.70 7.05 18.72
C LEU A 124 -17.21 6.94 18.48
N ASP A 125 -17.75 7.86 17.70
CA ASP A 125 -19.13 7.75 17.21
C ASP A 125 -19.24 6.70 16.11
N ALA A 126 -19.77 5.53 16.48
CA ALA A 126 -19.93 4.40 15.55
C ALA A 126 -20.86 4.73 14.38
N SER A 127 -21.92 5.53 14.61
CA SER A 127 -22.88 5.90 13.56
C SER A 127 -22.24 6.86 12.57
N ALA A 128 -21.51 7.86 13.05
CA ALA A 128 -20.75 8.79 12.21
C ALA A 128 -19.67 8.04 11.41
N ALA A 129 -18.94 7.12 12.04
CA ALA A 129 -17.92 6.31 11.41
C ALA A 129 -18.51 5.45 10.28
N GLN A 130 -19.62 4.76 10.52
CA GLN A 130 -20.29 3.95 9.52
C GLN A 130 -20.79 4.79 8.33
N ALA A 131 -21.37 5.96 8.60
CA ALA A 131 -21.88 6.85 7.56
C ALA A 131 -20.76 7.40 6.66
N LEU A 132 -19.60 7.73 7.23
CA LEU A 132 -18.46 8.30 6.51
C LEU A 132 -17.67 7.24 5.74
N LEU A 133 -17.51 6.05 6.31
CA LEU A 133 -16.71 4.99 5.69
C LEU A 133 -17.44 4.27 4.56
N ASN A 134 -18.75 4.04 4.67
CA ASN A 134 -19.49 3.36 3.60
C ASN A 134 -19.57 4.24 2.34
N GLY A 135 -19.07 3.72 1.24
CA GLY A 135 -18.91 4.43 -0.03
C GLY A 135 -17.62 5.23 -0.15
N ALA A 136 -16.79 5.26 0.89
CA ALA A 136 -15.49 5.93 0.83
C ALA A 136 -14.53 5.20 -0.12
N ARG A 137 -13.62 5.97 -0.71
CA ARG A 137 -12.49 5.43 -1.46
C ARG A 137 -11.44 4.88 -0.51
N LEU A 138 -10.94 3.69 -0.84
CA LEU A 138 -9.84 3.04 -0.14
C LEU A 138 -8.53 3.67 -0.61
N ASP A 139 -8.21 4.82 -0.09
CA ASP A 139 -6.96 5.52 -0.33
C ASP A 139 -6.59 6.41 0.87
N PRO A 140 -5.31 6.79 1.03
CA PRO A 140 -4.87 7.60 2.16
C PRO A 140 -5.58 8.96 2.28
N ASP A 141 -5.93 9.59 1.16
CA ASP A 141 -6.58 10.91 1.16
C ASP A 141 -8.03 10.80 1.64
N GLY A 142 -8.77 9.81 1.12
CA GLY A 142 -10.15 9.51 1.52
C GLY A 142 -10.25 9.17 3.00
N PHE A 143 -9.45 8.22 3.46
CA PHE A 143 -9.44 7.82 4.87
C PHE A 143 -8.88 8.91 5.78
N GLY A 144 -7.85 9.65 5.34
CA GLY A 144 -7.31 10.77 6.11
C GLY A 144 -8.33 11.88 6.38
N ALA A 145 -9.19 12.18 5.42
CA ALA A 145 -10.30 13.12 5.64
C ALA A 145 -11.28 12.61 6.70
N ILE A 146 -11.65 11.32 6.64
CA ILE A 146 -12.54 10.67 7.60
C ILE A 146 -11.91 10.63 9.01
N CYS A 147 -10.64 10.28 9.11
CA CYS A 147 -9.91 10.24 10.39
C CYS A 147 -9.90 11.61 11.08
N ARG A 148 -9.70 12.70 10.33
CA ARG A 148 -9.75 14.06 10.88
C ARG A 148 -11.12 14.45 11.45
N VAL A 149 -12.19 13.90 10.90
CA VAL A 149 -13.55 14.13 11.39
C VAL A 149 -13.85 13.27 12.62
N LEU A 150 -13.50 11.98 12.57
CA LEU A 150 -13.84 11.01 13.62
C LEU A 150 -12.94 11.11 14.86
N ALA A 151 -11.67 11.44 14.66
CA ALA A 151 -10.68 11.50 15.72
C ALA A 151 -9.75 12.71 15.51
N PRO A 152 -10.21 13.94 15.66
CA PRO A 152 -9.43 15.14 15.35
C PRO A 152 -8.15 15.26 16.18
N GLU A 153 -8.13 14.71 17.40
CA GLU A 153 -6.96 14.70 18.28
C GLU A 153 -5.90 13.64 17.89
N ARG A 154 -6.30 12.62 17.13
CA ARG A 154 -5.46 11.43 16.80
C ARG A 154 -5.77 10.87 15.40
N PRO A 155 -5.78 11.69 14.36
CA PRO A 155 -6.17 11.24 13.03
C PRO A 155 -5.21 10.19 12.46
N ASP A 156 -3.90 10.34 12.68
CA ASP A 156 -2.88 9.42 12.16
C ASP A 156 -2.96 8.05 12.86
N GLU A 157 -3.21 8.03 14.18
CA GLU A 157 -3.42 6.78 14.92
C GLU A 157 -4.65 6.03 14.40
N LEU A 158 -5.77 6.75 14.11
CA LEU A 158 -6.95 6.11 13.53
C LEU A 158 -6.69 5.63 12.10
N MET A 159 -5.86 6.36 11.34
CA MET A 159 -5.46 5.94 9.98
C MET A 159 -4.77 4.58 9.99
N ASP A 160 -3.85 4.34 10.93
CA ASP A 160 -3.17 3.04 11.11
C ASP A 160 -4.14 1.90 11.44
N TRP A 161 -5.36 2.23 11.91
CA TRP A 161 -6.42 1.26 12.17
C TRP A 161 -7.27 0.96 10.94
N LEU A 162 -7.36 1.88 9.98
CA LEU A 162 -8.19 1.76 8.79
C LEU A 162 -7.43 1.17 7.60
N MET A 163 -6.10 1.28 7.61
CA MET A 163 -5.20 0.81 6.56
C MET A 163 -4.14 -0.14 7.08
#